data_0713850069de582e7cc295983629a7c5
#
_entry.id   0713850069de582e7cc295983629a7c5
#
_cell.length_a   1.000
_cell.length_b   1.000
_cell.length_c   1.000
_cell.angle_alpha   90.00
_cell.angle_beta   90.00
_cell.angle_gamma   90.00
#
_symmetry.space_group_name_H-M   'P 1'
#
loop_
_entity.id
_entity.type
_entity.pdbx_description
1 polymer ?
#
loop_
_entity_poly.entity_id
_entity_poly.type
_entity_poly.pdbx_seq_one_letter_code
_entity_poly.pdbx_strand_id
1 'polypeptide(L)'
;MTESIKINHVDAWSFLYKCILIKVKRHVTDYDNKEHWCYYLRWAKHSMNQDVFNFMTAGIKETKYFSCNYDDSPLSELNWHYGCTYGQLFRDENAELQYIELGCDYSHIWDEGMTYCLEYLIEDAKNTAEDFISKYPNYIKDES
;
A
#
# COMPACT_ATOMS: atom_id res chain seq x y z
N MET A 1 19.96 2.13 27.56
CA MET A 1 18.71 2.78 27.22
C MET A 1 18.57 2.84 25.71
N THR A 2 17.61 2.13 25.17
CA THR A 2 17.36 2.17 23.73
C THR A 2 16.62 3.46 23.38
N GLU A 3 17.25 4.30 22.59
CA GLU A 3 16.58 5.47 22.08
C GLU A 3 15.69 5.06 20.91
N SER A 4 14.40 5.27 21.06
CA SER A 4 13.48 5.07 19.94
C SER A 4 13.60 6.25 18.97
N ILE A 5 13.53 5.95 17.68
CA ILE A 5 13.46 6.98 16.63
C ILE A 5 12.15 7.72 16.80
N LYS A 6 12.22 9.04 16.93
CA LYS A 6 11.04 9.88 17.05
C LYS A 6 10.67 10.43 15.68
N ILE A 7 9.40 10.30 15.34
CA ILE A 7 8.85 10.94 14.16
C ILE A 7 8.45 12.36 14.55
N ASN A 8 9.17 13.37 14.03
CA ASN A 8 8.93 14.77 14.34
C ASN A 8 7.70 15.32 13.65
N HIS A 9 7.39 14.81 12.45
CA HIS A 9 6.31 15.36 11.64
C HIS A 9 5.81 14.28 10.69
N VAL A 10 4.47 14.15 10.61
CA VAL A 10 3.82 13.21 9.70
C VAL A 10 2.76 13.95 8.91
N ASP A 11 2.86 13.89 7.60
CA ASP A 11 1.80 14.30 6.67
C ASP A 11 1.22 13.06 6.01
N ALA A 12 -0.07 13.05 5.82
CA ALA A 12 -0.76 11.96 5.13
C ALA A 12 -1.84 12.52 4.23
N TRP A 13 -1.94 11.95 3.04
CA TRP A 13 -2.96 12.29 2.06
C TRP A 13 -3.60 11.00 1.59
N SER A 14 -4.91 11.03 1.36
CA SER A 14 -5.61 9.86 0.83
C SER A 14 -6.73 10.30 -0.11
N PHE A 15 -6.97 9.52 -1.14
CA PHE A 15 -8.04 9.75 -2.10
C PHE A 15 -8.38 8.46 -2.83
N LEU A 16 -9.60 8.40 -3.35
CA LEU A 16 -10.03 7.27 -4.17
C LEU A 16 -9.61 7.51 -5.63
N TYR A 17 -9.03 6.47 -6.22
CA TYR A 17 -8.67 6.46 -7.62
C TYR A 17 -9.23 5.18 -8.25
N LYS A 18 -10.28 5.31 -9.06
CA LYS A 18 -10.92 4.17 -9.72
C LYS A 18 -11.23 3.03 -8.72
N CYS A 19 -11.87 3.39 -7.61
CA CYS A 19 -12.27 2.51 -6.51
C CYS A 19 -11.12 1.92 -5.68
N ILE A 20 -9.89 2.36 -5.89
CA ILE A 20 -8.73 1.98 -5.09
C ILE A 20 -8.36 3.16 -4.21
N LEU A 21 -8.22 2.94 -2.91
CA LEU A 21 -7.80 4.00 -2.00
C LEU A 21 -6.28 4.14 -2.07
N ILE A 22 -5.83 5.31 -2.52
CA ILE A 22 -4.40 5.65 -2.54
C ILE A 22 -4.10 6.47 -1.29
N LYS A 23 -3.04 6.10 -0.59
CA LYS A 23 -2.53 6.82 0.58
C LYS A 23 -1.07 7.16 0.35
N VAL A 24 -0.71 8.43 0.59
CA VAL A 24 0.68 8.87 0.54
C VAL A 24 1.04 9.41 1.91
N LYS A 25 2.20 9.03 2.42
CA LYS A 25 2.70 9.54 3.71
C LYS A 25 4.10 10.08 3.55
N ARG A 26 4.36 11.16 4.27
CA ARG A 26 5.69 11.72 4.44
C ARG A 26 5.95 11.90 5.93
N HIS A 27 7.08 11.42 6.40
CA HIS A 27 7.46 11.67 7.78
C HIS A 27 8.94 12.07 7.85
N VAL A 28 9.25 12.86 8.88
CA VAL A 28 10.60 13.29 9.18
C VAL A 28 10.97 12.72 10.54
N THR A 29 12.13 12.08 10.64
CA THR A 29 12.60 11.47 11.88
C THR A 29 13.71 12.30 12.51
N ASP A 30 13.80 12.24 13.86
CA ASP A 30 14.90 12.85 14.62
C ASP A 30 16.26 12.28 14.22
N TYR A 31 16.25 11.03 13.79
CA TYR A 31 17.48 10.28 13.55
C TYR A 31 18.34 10.91 12.46
N ASP A 32 17.74 11.22 11.30
CA ASP A 32 18.49 11.71 10.15
C ASP A 32 17.99 13.07 9.64
N ASN A 33 16.90 13.57 10.21
CA ASN A 33 16.26 14.82 9.80
C ASN A 33 15.90 14.83 8.31
N LYS A 34 15.65 13.66 7.73
CA LYS A 34 15.30 13.48 6.31
C LYS A 34 13.83 13.16 6.15
N GLU A 35 13.32 13.49 4.97
CA GLU A 35 11.98 13.11 4.57
C GLU A 35 11.95 11.64 4.16
N HIS A 36 10.97 10.91 4.67
CA HIS A 36 10.72 9.52 4.31
C HIS A 36 9.34 9.44 3.69
N TRP A 37 9.30 9.06 2.43
CA TRP A 37 8.06 8.96 1.67
C TRP A 37 7.66 7.51 1.50
N CYS A 38 6.35 7.26 1.49
CA CYS A 38 5.78 5.96 1.15
C CYS A 38 4.39 6.16 0.57
N TYR A 39 3.94 5.18 -0.23
CA TYR A 39 2.55 5.15 -0.65
C TYR A 39 1.99 3.75 -0.50
N TYR A 40 0.65 3.70 -0.36
CA TYR A 40 -0.10 2.47 -0.16
C TYR A 40 -1.30 2.46 -1.08
N LEU A 41 -1.69 1.28 -1.53
CA LEU A 41 -2.95 1.06 -2.22
C LEU A 41 -3.79 0.11 -1.36
N ARG A 42 -5.05 0.47 -1.16
CA ARG A 42 -6.00 -0.34 -0.39
C ARG A 42 -7.15 -0.76 -1.28
N TRP A 43 -7.42 -2.05 -1.30
CA TRP A 43 -8.52 -2.65 -2.03
C TRP A 43 -9.60 -3.09 -1.04
N ALA A 44 -10.84 -2.70 -1.31
CA ALA A 44 -11.98 -2.98 -0.43
C ALA A 44 -12.84 -4.10 -1.01
N LYS A 45 -13.13 -5.10 -0.20
CA LYS A 45 -13.97 -6.23 -0.60
C LYS A 45 -15.33 -5.77 -1.13
N HIS A 46 -15.96 -4.79 -0.46
CA HIS A 46 -17.31 -4.34 -0.78
C HIS A 46 -17.46 -3.64 -2.14
N SER A 47 -16.36 -3.12 -2.69
CA SER A 47 -16.38 -2.42 -3.98
C SER A 47 -15.80 -3.26 -5.12
N MET A 48 -15.40 -4.49 -4.85
CA MET A 48 -14.70 -5.33 -5.82
C MET A 48 -15.51 -6.54 -6.25
N ASN A 49 -15.18 -7.02 -7.44
CA ASN A 49 -15.61 -8.33 -7.89
C ASN A 49 -15.11 -9.38 -6.90
N GLN A 50 -15.99 -10.25 -6.44
CA GLN A 50 -15.70 -11.22 -5.40
C GLN A 50 -14.59 -12.20 -5.80
N ASP A 51 -14.61 -12.66 -7.06
CA ASP A 51 -13.61 -13.61 -7.54
C ASP A 51 -12.21 -12.98 -7.59
N VAL A 52 -12.13 -11.72 -8.02
CA VAL A 52 -10.86 -10.98 -8.04
C VAL A 52 -10.34 -10.77 -6.62
N PHE A 53 -11.21 -10.33 -5.71
CA PHE A 53 -10.80 -10.11 -4.32
C PHE A 53 -10.32 -11.41 -3.68
N ASN A 54 -11.05 -12.50 -3.89
CA ASN A 54 -10.66 -13.81 -3.36
C ASN A 54 -9.33 -14.27 -3.93
N PHE A 55 -9.10 -14.07 -5.22
CA PHE A 55 -7.84 -14.43 -5.86
C PHE A 55 -6.65 -13.66 -5.27
N MET A 56 -6.84 -12.36 -5.04
CA MET A 56 -5.79 -11.49 -4.50
C MET A 56 -5.40 -11.85 -3.06
N THR A 57 -6.35 -12.39 -2.30
CA THR A 57 -6.18 -12.61 -0.86
C THR A 57 -6.01 -14.07 -0.48
N ALA A 58 -6.26 -14.99 -1.42
CA ALA A 58 -6.12 -16.42 -1.16
C ALA A 58 -4.66 -16.77 -0.84
N GLY A 59 -4.46 -17.54 0.22
CA GLY A 59 -3.13 -18.03 0.59
C GLY A 59 -2.25 -17.03 1.33
N ILE A 60 -2.73 -15.82 1.58
CA ILE A 60 -1.96 -14.84 2.37
C ILE A 60 -1.91 -15.32 3.83
N LYS A 61 -0.69 -15.37 4.38
CA LYS A 61 -0.47 -15.74 5.77
C LYS A 61 -0.27 -14.48 6.61
N GLU A 62 -1.04 -14.38 7.69
CA GLU A 62 -0.91 -13.28 8.64
C GLU A 62 0.20 -13.58 9.63
N THR A 63 0.96 -12.55 10.00
CA THR A 63 1.92 -12.64 11.09
C THR A 63 1.22 -12.26 12.39
N LYS A 64 1.81 -12.64 13.54
CA LYS A 64 1.29 -12.30 14.86
C LYS A 64 1.37 -10.80 15.19
N TYR A 65 1.96 -9.98 14.31
CA TYR A 65 2.07 -8.52 14.47
C TYR A 65 1.06 -7.77 13.58
N PHE A 66 -0.02 -8.43 13.17
CA PHE A 66 -1.11 -7.85 12.37
C PHE A 66 -0.71 -7.45 10.95
N SER A 67 0.49 -7.76 10.53
CA SER A 67 0.90 -7.59 9.14
C SER A 67 0.77 -8.92 8.41
N CYS A 68 0.63 -8.87 7.10
CA CYS A 68 0.66 -10.07 6.28
C CYS A 68 1.98 -10.15 5.53
N ASN A 69 2.31 -11.35 5.06
CA ASN A 69 3.43 -11.50 4.15
C ASN A 69 2.95 -11.04 2.76
N TYR A 70 3.37 -9.84 2.34
CA TYR A 70 2.92 -9.25 1.08
C TYR A 70 3.30 -10.14 -0.12
N ASP A 71 4.39 -10.92 -0.03
CA ASP A 71 4.81 -11.82 -1.10
C ASP A 71 3.82 -12.95 -1.38
N ASP A 72 2.91 -13.23 -0.45
CA ASP A 72 1.88 -14.23 -0.64
C ASP A 72 0.75 -13.75 -1.56
N SER A 73 0.68 -12.45 -1.84
CA SER A 73 -0.34 -11.90 -2.74
C SER A 73 0.25 -11.60 -4.12
N PRO A 74 -0.50 -11.89 -5.20
CA PRO A 74 -0.07 -11.47 -6.54
C PRO A 74 0.04 -9.96 -6.69
N LEU A 75 -0.55 -9.18 -5.78
CA LEU A 75 -0.44 -7.72 -5.78
C LEU A 75 0.99 -7.24 -5.52
N SER A 76 1.83 -8.05 -4.88
CA SER A 76 3.24 -7.70 -4.65
C SER A 76 4.03 -7.61 -5.96
N GLU A 77 3.53 -8.20 -7.04
CA GLU A 77 4.19 -8.21 -8.35
C GLU A 77 3.85 -6.98 -9.21
N LEU A 78 3.02 -6.06 -8.70
CA LEU A 78 2.73 -4.81 -9.39
C LEU A 78 3.98 -3.92 -9.44
N ASN A 79 3.93 -2.88 -10.27
CA ASN A 79 5.08 -1.97 -10.47
C ASN A 79 5.26 -0.97 -9.32
N TRP A 80 5.42 -1.48 -8.11
CA TRP A 80 5.76 -0.68 -6.94
C TRP A 80 7.14 -0.02 -7.10
N HIS A 81 7.33 1.11 -6.47
CA HIS A 81 8.65 1.77 -6.45
C HIS A 81 9.69 0.83 -5.80
N TYR A 82 10.56 0.26 -6.61
CA TYR A 82 11.59 -0.73 -6.24
C TYR A 82 11.03 -1.94 -5.47
N GLY A 83 9.76 -2.25 -5.64
CA GLY A 83 9.14 -3.43 -5.07
C GLY A 83 8.29 -3.15 -3.84
N CYS A 84 7.35 -4.04 -3.58
CA CYS A 84 6.47 -3.96 -2.42
C CYS A 84 7.25 -4.27 -1.14
N THR A 85 7.03 -3.48 -0.09
CA THR A 85 7.72 -3.64 1.20
C THR A 85 6.76 -3.72 2.39
N TYR A 86 5.45 -3.62 2.14
CA TYR A 86 4.45 -3.58 3.20
C TYR A 86 3.18 -4.30 2.76
N GLY A 87 2.55 -5.01 3.70
CA GLY A 87 1.26 -5.62 3.49
C GLY A 87 0.49 -5.75 4.80
N GLN A 88 -0.82 -5.50 4.74
CA GLN A 88 -1.70 -5.64 5.89
C GLN A 88 -3.11 -6.04 5.46
N LEU A 89 -3.71 -6.93 6.26
CA LEU A 89 -5.10 -7.32 6.12
C LEU A 89 -5.91 -6.64 7.23
N PHE A 90 -7.09 -6.17 6.87
CA PHE A 90 -8.01 -5.53 7.83
C PHE A 90 -9.28 -6.36 7.92
N ARG A 91 -9.57 -6.85 9.12
CA ARG A 91 -10.74 -7.69 9.40
C ARG A 91 -11.75 -6.91 10.25
N ASP A 92 -13.01 -7.28 10.12
CA ASP A 92 -14.05 -6.71 10.95
C ASP A 92 -14.15 -7.43 12.30
N GLU A 93 -15.15 -7.07 13.11
CA GLU A 93 -15.37 -7.67 14.43
C GLU A 93 -15.70 -9.16 14.37
N ASN A 94 -16.16 -9.66 13.22
CA ASN A 94 -16.44 -11.08 12.98
C ASN A 94 -15.27 -11.82 12.34
N ALA A 95 -14.10 -11.18 12.31
CA ALA A 95 -12.88 -11.70 11.69
C ALA A 95 -13.01 -11.89 10.17
N GLU A 96 -13.99 -11.27 9.53
CA GLU A 96 -14.11 -11.30 8.08
C GLU A 96 -13.20 -10.26 7.44
N LEU A 97 -12.48 -10.67 6.40
CA LEU A 97 -11.56 -9.80 5.68
C LEU A 97 -12.32 -8.74 4.89
N GLN A 98 -12.01 -7.47 5.14
CA GLN A 98 -12.67 -6.33 4.52
C GLN A 98 -11.76 -5.58 3.55
N TYR A 99 -10.47 -5.47 3.87
CA TYR A 99 -9.51 -4.71 3.08
C TYR A 99 -8.19 -5.44 3.02
N ILE A 100 -7.48 -5.27 1.90
CA ILE A 100 -6.07 -5.57 1.79
C ILE A 100 -5.33 -4.30 1.38
N GLU A 101 -4.20 -4.03 2.03
CA GLU A 101 -3.39 -2.85 1.74
C GLU A 101 -1.95 -3.28 1.55
N LEU A 102 -1.36 -2.91 0.42
CA LEU A 102 0.07 -3.09 0.17
C LEU A 102 0.69 -1.73 -0.08
N GLY A 103 2.01 -1.65 0.11
CA GLY A 103 2.71 -0.38 -0.05
C GLY A 103 4.19 -0.56 -0.31
N CYS A 104 4.83 0.56 -0.58
CA CYS A 104 6.28 0.63 -0.77
C CYS A 104 6.81 1.93 -0.19
N ASP A 105 8.13 1.98 0.01
CA ASP A 105 8.78 3.15 0.56
C ASP A 105 9.87 3.67 -0.39
N TYR A 106 10.32 4.88 -0.14
CA TYR A 106 11.35 5.59 -0.90
C TYR A 106 12.62 5.74 -0.06
N SER A 107 12.97 4.67 0.68
CA SER A 107 14.13 4.66 1.57
C SER A 107 15.17 3.62 1.13
N HIS A 108 15.21 3.31 -0.15
CA HIS A 108 16.20 2.39 -0.71
C HIS A 108 17.53 3.12 -0.92
N ILE A 109 18.60 2.34 -1.07
CA ILE A 109 19.94 2.92 -1.27
C ILE A 109 19.99 3.78 -2.54
N TRP A 110 19.28 3.41 -3.59
CA TRP A 110 19.21 4.19 -4.84
C TRP A 110 18.26 5.37 -4.76
N ASP A 111 17.55 5.54 -3.64
CA ASP A 111 16.79 6.76 -3.36
C ASP A 111 17.65 7.84 -2.71
N GLU A 112 18.86 7.51 -2.28
CA GLU A 112 19.76 8.46 -1.65
C GLU A 112 20.11 9.60 -2.58
N GLY A 113 20.05 10.84 -2.06
CA GLY A 113 20.31 12.03 -2.84
C GLY A 113 19.15 12.49 -3.73
N MET A 114 18.07 11.72 -3.78
CA MET A 114 16.88 12.09 -4.52
C MET A 114 15.96 12.94 -3.66
N THR A 115 15.31 13.93 -4.28
CA THR A 115 14.28 14.73 -3.64
C THR A 115 12.94 14.37 -4.26
N TYR A 116 12.00 13.95 -3.42
CA TYR A 116 10.66 13.58 -3.86
C TYR A 116 9.64 14.61 -3.41
N CYS A 117 8.50 14.66 -4.09
CA CYS A 117 7.39 15.54 -3.75
C CYS A 117 6.08 14.77 -3.83
N LEU A 118 5.02 15.36 -3.30
CA LEU A 118 3.70 14.73 -3.25
C LEU A 118 3.21 14.33 -4.64
N GLU A 119 3.35 15.22 -5.63
CA GLU A 119 2.89 14.95 -6.99
C GLU A 119 3.59 13.75 -7.61
N TYR A 120 4.87 13.60 -7.33
CA TYR A 120 5.66 12.46 -7.82
C TYR A 120 5.13 11.15 -7.23
N LEU A 121 4.88 11.14 -5.92
CA LEU A 121 4.36 9.96 -5.22
C LEU A 121 2.95 9.61 -5.71
N ILE A 122 2.09 10.61 -5.90
CA ILE A 122 0.74 10.40 -6.43
C ILE A 122 0.80 9.77 -7.82
N GLU A 123 1.68 10.26 -8.68
CA GLU A 123 1.83 9.71 -10.03
C GLU A 123 2.31 8.27 -10.01
N ASP A 124 3.32 7.97 -9.17
CA ASP A 124 3.80 6.59 -9.01
C ASP A 124 2.70 5.67 -8.48
N ALA A 125 1.94 6.13 -7.49
CA ALA A 125 0.84 5.34 -6.93
C ALA A 125 -0.26 5.08 -7.97
N LYS A 126 -0.61 6.08 -8.77
CA LYS A 126 -1.56 5.91 -9.88
C LYS A 126 -1.04 4.92 -10.91
N ASN A 127 0.25 4.95 -11.22
CA ASN A 127 0.85 4.01 -12.16
C ASN A 127 0.76 2.58 -11.64
N THR A 128 0.96 2.37 -10.34
CA THR A 128 0.77 1.05 -9.72
C THR A 128 -0.68 0.61 -9.80
N ALA A 129 -1.63 1.52 -9.53
CA ALA A 129 -3.06 1.23 -9.65
C ALA A 129 -3.43 0.87 -11.10
N GLU A 130 -2.90 1.59 -12.09
CA GLU A 130 -3.16 1.30 -13.50
C GLU A 130 -2.55 -0.05 -13.93
N ASP A 131 -1.39 -0.41 -13.38
CA ASP A 131 -0.83 -1.74 -13.60
C ASP A 131 -1.77 -2.83 -13.09
N PHE A 132 -2.34 -2.63 -11.90
CA PHE A 132 -3.36 -3.54 -11.36
C PHE A 132 -4.59 -3.62 -12.28
N ILE A 133 -5.11 -2.48 -12.72
CA ILE A 133 -6.31 -2.42 -13.57
C ILE A 133 -6.07 -3.14 -14.88
N SER A 134 -4.88 -3.02 -15.46
CA SER A 134 -4.53 -3.71 -16.70
C SER A 134 -4.50 -5.23 -16.55
N LYS A 135 -4.11 -5.71 -15.38
CA LYS A 135 -4.04 -7.15 -15.08
C LYS A 135 -5.39 -7.73 -14.64
N TYR A 136 -6.23 -6.90 -14.03
CA TYR A 136 -7.53 -7.32 -13.49
C TYR A 136 -8.63 -6.36 -13.95
N PRO A 137 -8.94 -6.33 -15.26
CA PRO A 137 -9.86 -5.32 -15.81
C PRO A 137 -11.30 -5.43 -15.25
N ASN A 138 -11.68 -6.60 -14.72
CA ASN A 138 -13.01 -6.85 -14.16
C ASN A 138 -13.04 -6.73 -12.62
N TYR A 139 -12.15 -5.94 -12.04
CA TYR A 139 -12.00 -5.87 -10.58
C TYR A 139 -13.17 -5.16 -9.87
N ILE A 140 -13.93 -4.33 -10.57
CA ILE A 140 -15.04 -3.59 -9.97
C ILE A 140 -16.26 -4.50 -9.85
N LYS A 141 -16.96 -4.39 -8.72
CA LYS A 141 -18.15 -5.16 -8.47
C LYS A 141 -19.23 -4.86 -9.51
N ASP A 142 -19.83 -5.91 -10.06
CA ASP A 142 -20.97 -5.76 -10.97
C ASP A 142 -22.17 -5.19 -10.23
N GLU A 143 -22.71 -4.09 -10.74
CA GLU A 143 -23.98 -3.54 -10.30
C GLU A 143 -25.09 -4.21 -11.11
N SER A 144 -25.53 -5.36 -10.65
CA SER A 144 -26.70 -6.00 -11.28
C SER A 144 -27.93 -5.76 -10.44
#